data_57b051420fff8cf639a2dbbd4185bd7a
#
_entry.id   57b051420fff8cf639a2dbbd4185bd7a
#
_cell.length_a   1.000
_cell.length_b   1.000
_cell.length_c   1.000
_cell.angle_alpha   90.00
_cell.angle_beta   90.00
_cell.angle_gamma   90.00
#
_symmetry.space_group_name_H-M   'P 1'
#
loop_
_entity.id
_entity.type
_entity.pdbx_description
1 polymer ?
#
loop_
_entity_poly.entity_id
_entity_poly.type
_entity_poly.pdbx_seq_one_letter_code
_entity_poly.pdbx_strand_id
1 'polypeptide(L)'
;MAIRNVLIVDDSKTELMFMTDLLQKKGFAVRTAENAEEAFRRLAEEKPAQILMDVVMPGQKGFQLTRAISRDPLYADVPIIMSTSKNQETDRVWGMRQGARDYVTKPLDTDELLAKIKALN
;
A
#
# COMPACT_ATOMS: atom_id res chain seq x y z
N MET A 1 -21.01 6.89 -8.96
CA MET A 1 -19.80 7.02 -8.14
C MET A 1 -18.90 5.82 -8.37
N ALA A 2 -17.68 6.06 -8.78
CA ALA A 2 -16.76 4.96 -9.03
C ALA A 2 -16.29 4.35 -7.71
N ILE A 3 -16.41 3.02 -7.57
CA ILE A 3 -15.81 2.30 -6.46
C ILE A 3 -14.32 2.17 -6.80
N ARG A 4 -13.47 2.67 -5.94
CA ARG A 4 -12.03 2.61 -6.16
C ARG A 4 -11.47 1.33 -5.55
N ASN A 5 -10.62 0.66 -6.29
CA ASN A 5 -10.01 -0.57 -5.83
C ASN A 5 -8.63 -0.29 -5.26
N VAL A 6 -8.38 -0.86 -4.10
CA VAL A 6 -7.13 -0.72 -3.36
C VAL A 6 -6.54 -2.10 -3.14
N LEU A 7 -5.25 -2.24 -3.40
CA LEU A 7 -4.51 -3.46 -3.07
C LEU A 7 -3.71 -3.19 -1.80
N ILE A 8 -3.89 -4.02 -0.79
CA ILE A 8 -3.15 -3.91 0.47
C ILE A 8 -2.13 -5.04 0.53
N VAL A 9 -0.87 -4.69 0.71
CA VAL A 9 0.23 -5.66 0.83
C VAL A 9 0.81 -5.59 2.23
N ASP A 10 0.66 -6.68 2.98
CA ASP A 10 1.12 -6.77 4.36
C ASP A 10 1.27 -8.24 4.70
N ASP A 11 2.33 -8.63 5.38
CA ASP A 11 2.55 -10.03 5.77
C ASP A 11 1.75 -10.43 7.02
N SER A 12 1.09 -9.50 7.67
CA SER A 12 0.24 -9.76 8.84
C SER A 12 -1.22 -9.92 8.42
N LYS A 13 -1.78 -11.12 8.60
CA LYS A 13 -3.18 -11.36 8.31
C LYS A 13 -4.11 -10.50 9.14
N THR A 14 -3.73 -10.24 10.39
CA THR A 14 -4.51 -9.39 11.29
C THR A 14 -4.61 -7.97 10.74
N GLU A 15 -3.48 -7.41 10.29
CA GLU A 15 -3.46 -6.09 9.70
C GLU A 15 -4.28 -6.03 8.40
N LEU A 16 -4.16 -7.07 7.56
CA LEU A 16 -4.94 -7.14 6.32
C LEU A 16 -6.43 -7.15 6.61
N MET A 17 -6.87 -7.92 7.61
CA MET A 17 -8.28 -7.97 7.98
C MET A 17 -8.77 -6.63 8.49
N PHE A 18 -8.00 -5.99 9.36
CA PHE A 18 -8.35 -4.68 9.93
C PHE A 18 -8.49 -3.63 8.83
N MET A 19 -7.49 -3.53 7.96
CA MET A 19 -7.48 -2.54 6.88
C MET A 19 -8.58 -2.81 5.85
N THR A 20 -8.81 -4.08 5.53
CA THR A 20 -9.87 -4.46 4.60
C THR A 20 -11.24 -4.03 5.12
N ASP A 21 -11.53 -4.36 6.38
CA ASP A 21 -12.80 -3.99 7.00
C ASP A 21 -12.98 -2.48 7.01
N LEU A 22 -11.95 -1.75 7.41
CA LEU A 22 -11.96 -0.30 7.46
C LEU A 22 -12.28 0.32 6.10
N LEU A 23 -11.57 -0.10 5.06
CA LEU A 23 -11.72 0.50 3.75
C LEU A 23 -13.01 0.07 3.05
N GLN A 24 -13.45 -1.16 3.25
CA GLN A 24 -14.72 -1.62 2.70
C GLN A 24 -15.89 -0.83 3.28
N LYS A 25 -15.84 -0.51 4.56
CA LYS A 25 -16.88 0.31 5.20
C LYS A 25 -16.92 1.73 4.63
N LYS A 26 -15.83 2.19 4.04
CA LYS A 26 -15.76 3.50 3.41
C LYS A 26 -16.02 3.46 1.90
N GLY A 27 -16.44 2.31 1.38
CA GLY A 27 -16.86 2.19 -0.02
C GLY A 27 -15.77 1.76 -0.99
N PHE A 28 -14.60 1.35 -0.50
CA PHE A 28 -13.54 0.87 -1.37
C PHE A 28 -13.68 -0.63 -1.64
N ALA A 29 -13.33 -1.04 -2.84
CA ALA A 29 -13.14 -2.45 -3.15
C ALA A 29 -11.69 -2.80 -2.75
N VAL A 30 -11.50 -3.86 -1.99
CA VAL A 30 -10.19 -4.18 -1.41
C VAL A 30 -9.77 -5.59 -1.82
N ARG A 31 -8.51 -5.70 -2.25
CA ARG A 31 -7.84 -6.99 -2.42
C ARG A 31 -6.57 -6.96 -1.61
N THR A 32 -6.06 -8.14 -1.26
CA THR A 32 -4.93 -8.25 -0.33
C THR A 32 -3.87 -9.18 -0.90
N ALA A 33 -2.63 -8.96 -0.46
CA ALA A 33 -1.50 -9.83 -0.76
C ALA A 33 -0.58 -9.89 0.45
N GLU A 34 -0.03 -11.06 0.75
CA GLU A 34 0.85 -11.26 1.89
C GLU A 34 2.32 -11.25 1.52
N ASN A 35 2.63 -11.28 0.23
CA ASN A 35 4.01 -11.32 -0.26
C ASN A 35 4.08 -10.79 -1.68
N ALA A 36 5.29 -10.69 -2.22
CA ALA A 36 5.51 -10.13 -3.55
C ALA A 36 4.84 -10.95 -4.66
N GLU A 37 4.89 -12.27 -4.56
CA GLU A 37 4.28 -13.12 -5.57
C GLU A 37 2.78 -12.90 -5.66
N GLU A 38 2.10 -12.86 -4.50
CA GLU A 38 0.68 -12.57 -4.47
C GLU A 38 0.36 -11.17 -4.96
N ALA A 39 1.21 -10.20 -4.62
CA ALA A 39 1.00 -8.82 -5.05
C ALA A 39 1.01 -8.72 -6.58
N PHE A 40 1.99 -9.33 -7.23
CA PHE A 40 2.05 -9.31 -8.69
C PHE A 40 0.90 -10.09 -9.33
N ARG A 41 0.46 -11.16 -8.69
CA ARG A 41 -0.72 -11.90 -9.15
C ARG A 41 -1.98 -11.01 -9.11
N ARG A 42 -2.17 -10.28 -8.01
CA ARG A 42 -3.31 -9.36 -7.88
C ARG A 42 -3.25 -8.23 -8.90
N LEU A 43 -2.05 -7.69 -9.13
CA LEU A 43 -1.85 -6.64 -10.14
C LEU A 43 -2.23 -7.12 -11.54
N ALA A 44 -1.88 -8.36 -11.86
CA ALA A 44 -2.20 -8.95 -13.17
C ALA A 44 -3.69 -9.22 -13.33
N GLU A 45 -4.40 -9.55 -12.24
CA GLU A 45 -5.83 -9.77 -12.28
C GLU A 45 -6.62 -8.49 -12.52
N GLU A 46 -6.23 -7.43 -11.82
CA GLU A 46 -6.89 -6.14 -11.94
C GLU A 46 -5.96 -5.05 -11.42
N LYS A 47 -5.72 -4.06 -12.25
CA LYS A 47 -4.88 -2.93 -11.87
C LYS A 47 -5.59 -2.10 -10.80
N PRO A 48 -4.98 -1.94 -9.62
CA PRO A 48 -5.63 -1.15 -8.55
C PRO A 48 -5.48 0.34 -8.80
N ALA A 49 -6.39 1.11 -8.19
CA ALA A 49 -6.26 2.56 -8.19
C ALA A 49 -5.13 3.02 -7.28
N GLN A 50 -4.89 2.29 -6.20
CA GLN A 50 -3.81 2.59 -5.25
C GLN A 50 -3.34 1.31 -4.58
N ILE A 51 -2.11 1.36 -4.04
CA ILE A 51 -1.53 0.28 -3.25
C ILE A 51 -1.16 0.82 -1.88
N LEU A 52 -1.56 0.10 -0.82
CA LEU A 52 -1.07 0.34 0.53
C LEU A 52 -0.01 -0.71 0.82
N MET A 53 1.23 -0.25 1.01
CA MET A 53 2.39 -1.13 1.12
C MET A 53 2.99 -1.06 2.52
N ASP A 54 2.93 -2.19 3.25
CA ASP A 54 3.62 -2.29 4.52
C ASP A 54 5.12 -2.44 4.27
N VAL A 55 5.93 -1.54 4.84
CA VAL A 55 7.38 -1.64 4.73
C VAL A 55 8.03 -2.15 6.02
N VAL A 56 7.22 -2.51 7.02
CA VAL A 56 7.70 -3.10 8.28
C VAL A 56 7.80 -4.63 8.14
N MET A 57 7.96 -5.12 6.92
CA MET A 57 8.16 -6.55 6.66
C MET A 57 9.65 -6.89 6.76
N PRO A 58 9.99 -8.11 7.26
CA PRO A 58 11.40 -8.51 7.39
C PRO A 58 12.13 -8.47 6.05
N GLY A 59 13.43 -8.16 6.10
CA GLY A 59 14.29 -8.21 4.93
C GLY A 59 14.05 -7.11 3.90
N GLN A 60 13.46 -6.00 4.29
CA GLN A 60 13.18 -4.85 3.41
C GLN A 60 12.32 -5.22 2.20
N LYS A 61 11.49 -6.24 2.34
CA LYS A 61 10.67 -6.73 1.22
C LYS A 61 9.68 -5.68 0.70
N GLY A 62 9.12 -4.86 1.60
CA GLY A 62 8.20 -3.81 1.20
C GLY A 62 8.85 -2.75 0.32
N PHE A 63 10.09 -2.36 0.64
CA PHE A 63 10.86 -1.41 -0.18
C PHE A 63 11.19 -2.00 -1.54
N GLN A 64 11.65 -3.26 -1.57
CA GLN A 64 12.00 -3.93 -2.82
C GLN A 64 10.79 -4.06 -3.73
N LEU A 65 9.65 -4.42 -3.15
CA LEU A 65 8.41 -4.56 -3.91
C LEU A 65 7.92 -3.21 -4.43
N THR A 66 8.00 -2.15 -3.62
CA THR A 66 7.67 -0.80 -4.05
C THR A 66 8.49 -0.40 -5.27
N ARG A 67 9.80 -0.65 -5.22
CA ARG A 67 10.69 -0.35 -6.33
C ARG A 67 10.33 -1.14 -7.58
N ALA A 68 10.07 -2.44 -7.43
CA ALA A 68 9.74 -3.31 -8.55
C ALA A 68 8.45 -2.85 -9.25
N ILE A 69 7.43 -2.49 -8.47
CA ILE A 69 6.16 -2.02 -9.02
C ILE A 69 6.34 -0.65 -9.69
N SER A 70 7.05 0.26 -9.04
CA SER A 70 7.24 1.62 -9.54
C SER A 70 8.04 1.66 -10.83
N ARG A 71 8.88 0.67 -11.07
CA ARG A 71 9.69 0.58 -12.29
C ARG A 71 9.05 -0.23 -13.39
N ASP A 72 7.97 -0.93 -13.10
CA ASP A 72 7.25 -1.71 -14.10
C ASP A 72 6.38 -0.76 -14.93
N PRO A 73 6.59 -0.68 -16.26
CA PRO A 73 5.79 0.22 -17.10
C PRO A 73 4.29 0.01 -17.01
N LEU A 74 3.85 -1.20 -16.65
CA LEU A 74 2.43 -1.51 -16.52
C LEU A 74 1.82 -0.88 -15.27
N TYR A 75 2.63 -0.68 -14.22
CA TYR A 75 2.13 -0.26 -12.90
C TYR A 75 2.78 1.01 -12.36
N ALA A 76 3.67 1.64 -13.14
CA ALA A 76 4.43 2.81 -12.67
C ALA A 76 3.54 4.00 -12.31
N ASP A 77 2.34 4.07 -12.87
CA ASP A 77 1.39 5.14 -12.60
C ASP A 77 0.46 4.87 -11.40
N VAL A 78 0.54 3.67 -10.79
CA VAL A 78 -0.26 3.33 -9.62
C VAL A 78 0.38 3.94 -8.38
N PRO A 79 -0.31 4.87 -7.67
CA PRO A 79 0.27 5.46 -6.46
C PRO A 79 0.42 4.41 -5.35
N ILE A 80 1.54 4.48 -4.65
CA ILE A 80 1.82 3.60 -3.51
C ILE A 80 1.93 4.46 -2.25
N ILE A 81 1.13 4.13 -1.24
CA ILE A 81 1.23 4.72 0.09
C ILE A 81 1.88 3.68 0.99
N MET A 82 3.01 4.03 1.60
CA MET A 82 3.71 3.13 2.52
C MET A 82 3.13 3.24 3.91
N SER A 83 3.11 2.14 4.67
CA SER A 83 2.96 2.23 6.11
C SER A 83 4.28 1.86 6.77
N THR A 84 4.77 2.77 7.62
CA THR A 84 6.08 2.65 8.25
C THR A 84 5.92 2.63 9.77
N SER A 85 6.98 2.22 10.48
CA SER A 85 7.00 2.31 11.94
C SER A 85 7.14 3.76 12.36
N LYS A 86 6.52 4.10 13.49
CA LYS A 86 6.69 5.40 14.11
C LYS A 86 8.16 5.63 14.41
N ASN A 87 8.65 6.85 14.18
CA ASN A 87 10.04 7.25 14.42
C ASN A 87 11.07 6.61 13.50
N GLN A 88 10.62 6.05 12.36
CA GLN A 88 11.52 5.51 11.34
C GLN A 88 11.61 6.47 10.15
N GLU A 89 12.14 7.65 10.39
CA GLU A 89 12.25 8.66 9.34
C GLU A 89 13.12 8.19 8.18
N THR A 90 14.16 7.40 8.48
CA THR A 90 15.00 6.80 7.44
C THR A 90 14.16 5.92 6.50
N ASP A 91 13.23 5.15 7.05
CA ASP A 91 12.35 4.31 6.25
C ASP A 91 11.45 5.14 5.34
N ARG A 92 10.95 6.27 5.85
CA ARG A 92 10.15 7.17 5.05
C ARG A 92 10.92 7.72 3.85
N VAL A 93 12.11 8.24 4.11
CA VAL A 93 12.97 8.78 3.04
C VAL A 93 13.32 7.70 2.03
N TRP A 94 13.70 6.53 2.51
CA TRP A 94 14.07 5.41 1.66
C TRP A 94 12.91 4.97 0.78
N GLY A 95 11.71 4.85 1.36
CA GLY A 95 10.52 4.45 0.62
C GLY A 95 10.12 5.43 -0.46
N MET A 96 10.21 6.74 -0.16
CA MET A 96 9.91 7.75 -1.17
C MET A 96 10.89 7.65 -2.35
N ARG A 97 12.15 7.32 -2.08
CA ARG A 97 13.14 7.09 -3.13
C ARG A 97 12.84 5.85 -3.96
N GLN A 98 12.17 4.86 -3.38
CA GLN A 98 11.78 3.65 -4.11
C GLN A 98 10.54 3.87 -4.97
N GLY A 99 9.88 5.00 -4.86
CA GLY A 99 8.76 5.35 -5.73
C GLY A 99 7.42 5.52 -5.04
N ALA A 100 7.37 5.46 -3.70
CA ALA A 100 6.13 5.72 -2.98
C ALA A 100 5.72 7.19 -3.14
N ARG A 101 4.42 7.43 -3.19
CA ARG A 101 3.86 8.78 -3.32
C ARG A 101 3.62 9.45 -1.99
N ASP A 102 3.37 8.65 -0.95
CA ASP A 102 3.12 9.16 0.39
C ASP A 102 3.36 8.04 1.39
N TYR A 103 3.18 8.35 2.66
CA TYR A 103 3.37 7.37 3.74
C TYR A 103 2.41 7.67 4.89
N VAL A 104 2.16 6.65 5.71
CA VAL A 104 1.49 6.78 7.01
C VAL A 104 2.32 6.01 8.02
N THR A 105 2.22 6.37 9.30
CA THR A 105 2.97 5.67 10.35
C THR A 105 2.03 4.79 11.17
N LYS A 106 2.57 3.69 11.66
CA LYS A 106 1.84 2.80 12.57
C LYS A 106 2.04 3.28 14.01
N PRO A 107 1.03 3.22 14.86
CA PRO A 107 -0.34 2.76 14.60
C PRO A 107 -1.08 3.72 13.66
N LEU A 108 -1.89 3.15 12.77
CA LEU A 108 -2.54 3.94 11.72
C LEU A 108 -3.64 4.84 12.27
N ASP A 109 -3.61 6.10 11.87
CA ASP A 109 -4.70 7.04 12.09
C ASP A 109 -5.65 6.91 10.89
N THR A 110 -6.87 6.49 11.16
CA THR A 110 -7.87 6.23 10.12
C THR A 110 -8.15 7.46 9.28
N ASP A 111 -8.32 8.62 9.91
CA ASP A 111 -8.65 9.85 9.20
C ASP A 111 -7.50 10.32 8.31
N GLU A 112 -6.27 10.20 8.82
CA GLU A 112 -5.08 10.53 8.04
C GLU A 112 -4.94 9.62 6.82
N LEU A 113 -5.12 8.31 7.00
CA LEU A 113 -5.03 7.36 5.91
C LEU A 113 -6.07 7.67 4.83
N LEU A 114 -7.32 7.88 5.23
CA LEU A 114 -8.38 8.19 4.28
C LEU A 114 -8.14 9.49 3.53
N ALA A 115 -7.62 10.51 4.22
CA ALA A 115 -7.29 11.77 3.58
C ALA A 115 -6.22 11.60 2.51
N LYS A 116 -5.18 10.80 2.80
CA LYS A 116 -4.11 10.54 1.84
C LYS A 116 -4.57 9.71 0.65
N ILE A 117 -5.43 8.73 0.88
CA ILE A 117 -6.03 7.95 -0.21
C ILE A 117 -6.81 8.87 -1.14
N LYS A 118 -7.61 9.77 -0.59
CA LYS A 118 -8.40 10.70 -1.39
C LYS A 118 -7.53 11.69 -2.15
N ALA A 119 -6.44 12.15 -1.55
CA ALA A 119 -5.55 13.12 -2.17
C ALA A 119 -4.84 12.58 -3.40
N LEU A 120 -4.62 11.27 -3.48
CA LEU A 120 -3.93 10.62 -4.60
C LEU A 120 -4.88 10.08 -5.67
N ASN A 121 -6.13 10.33 -5.52
CA ASN A 121 -7.14 9.88 -6.49
C ASN A 121 -7.35 10.86 -7.62
#